data_85d598a5020488373741c41885691b89
#
_entry.id   85d598a5020488373741c41885691b89
#
_cell.length_a   1.000
_cell.length_b   1.000
_cell.length_c   1.000
_cell.angle_alpha   90.00
_cell.angle_beta   90.00
_cell.angle_gamma   90.00
#
_symmetry.space_group_name_H-M   'P 1'
#
loop_
_entity.id
_entity.type
_entity.pdbx_description
1 polymer ?
#
loop_
_entity_poly.entity_id
_entity_poly.type
_entity_poly.pdbx_seq_one_letter_code
_entity_poly.pdbx_strand_id
1 'polypeptide(L)'
;VVGLSCLAIVSGATGPASAEAYKVDPSRSSLVVQIFRDRVAGKLGHDHVVQATTFSGRVTYDPSAPTLSSVAAEVQTATLKVDDAETRRRFGLEGQPSAGDVAEIERTMKAEGQLGVARFPTITFTSTTITPEKPDRYRVAGRLTIRGITRAVEFPANVAMDRNVFRATATLTFMQSAFGYKPYSALLGAIKNKDEARLHMDLVAVPE
;
A
#
# COMPACT_ATOMS: atom_id res chain seq x y z
N VAL A 1 -3.32 -58.91 43.03
CA VAL A 1 -3.22 -58.67 41.63
C VAL A 1 -3.35 -57.13 41.50
N VAL A 2 -2.19 -56.44 41.26
CA VAL A 2 -2.11 -54.99 41.13
C VAL A 2 -2.11 -54.69 39.62
N GLY A 3 -3.17 -54.03 39.13
CA GLY A 3 -3.27 -53.59 37.74
C GLY A 3 -2.53 -52.26 37.53
N LEU A 4 -1.50 -52.31 36.69
CA LEU A 4 -0.74 -51.12 36.28
C LEU A 4 -1.45 -50.52 35.06
N SER A 5 -2.16 -49.36 35.26
CA SER A 5 -2.71 -48.59 34.14
C SER A 5 -1.62 -47.76 33.51
N CYS A 6 -1.26 -48.10 32.29
CA CYS A 6 -0.35 -47.31 31.46
C CYS A 6 -1.09 -46.11 30.88
N LEU A 7 -0.80 -44.90 31.36
CA LEU A 7 -1.32 -43.64 30.82
C LEU A 7 -0.46 -43.28 29.58
N ALA A 8 -1.01 -43.50 28.40
CA ALA A 8 -0.38 -43.06 27.15
C ALA A 8 -0.48 -41.55 27.01
N ILE A 9 0.65 -40.87 27.16
CA ILE A 9 0.79 -39.44 26.84
C ILE A 9 0.85 -39.34 25.31
N VAL A 10 -0.25 -38.90 24.69
CA VAL A 10 -0.25 -38.51 23.26
C VAL A 10 0.45 -37.13 23.16
N SER A 11 1.75 -37.15 22.86
CA SER A 11 2.47 -35.93 22.43
C SER A 11 1.96 -35.57 21.06
N GLY A 12 1.06 -34.57 21.00
CA GLY A 12 0.70 -33.90 19.76
C GLY A 12 1.94 -33.17 19.25
N ALA A 13 2.64 -33.76 18.28
CA ALA A 13 3.67 -33.06 17.52
C ALA A 13 2.97 -32.00 16.66
N THR A 14 2.98 -30.73 17.11
CA THR A 14 2.72 -29.59 16.22
C THR A 14 3.88 -29.56 15.23
N GLY A 15 3.65 -30.02 14.01
CA GLY A 15 4.60 -29.87 12.92
C GLY A 15 4.96 -28.37 12.76
N PRO A 16 6.10 -28.05 12.15
CA PRO A 16 6.47 -26.66 11.90
C PRO A 16 5.31 -25.98 11.15
N ALA A 17 4.88 -24.83 11.66
CA ALA A 17 3.90 -24.01 10.96
C ALA A 17 4.46 -23.74 9.56
N SER A 18 3.75 -24.17 8.54
CA SER A 18 4.13 -23.94 7.15
C SER A 18 3.73 -22.51 6.78
N ALA A 19 4.57 -21.84 6.00
CA ALA A 19 4.22 -20.56 5.44
C ALA A 19 2.91 -20.68 4.62
N GLU A 20 1.92 -19.88 4.98
CA GLU A 20 0.61 -19.87 4.31
C GLU A 20 0.55 -18.78 3.25
N ALA A 21 -0.08 -19.08 2.12
CA ALA A 21 -0.29 -18.13 1.03
C ALA A 21 -1.68 -17.48 1.14
N TYR A 22 -1.70 -16.16 1.00
CA TYR A 22 -2.90 -15.35 1.06
C TYR A 22 -2.98 -14.48 -0.19
N LYS A 23 -4.18 -14.36 -0.75
CA LYS A 23 -4.51 -13.44 -1.82
C LYS A 23 -5.17 -12.19 -1.26
N VAL A 24 -4.70 -11.00 -1.64
CA VAL A 24 -5.33 -9.73 -1.26
C VAL A 24 -6.74 -9.68 -1.85
N ASP A 25 -7.70 -9.33 -1.00
CA ASP A 25 -9.09 -9.04 -1.38
C ASP A 25 -9.26 -7.53 -1.63
N PRO A 26 -9.32 -7.07 -2.88
CA PRO A 26 -9.42 -5.64 -3.19
C PRO A 26 -10.70 -4.99 -2.68
N SER A 27 -11.79 -5.77 -2.54
CA SER A 27 -13.08 -5.25 -2.07
C SER A 27 -13.07 -4.87 -0.58
N ARG A 28 -12.13 -5.43 0.17
CA ARG A 28 -11.96 -5.23 1.61
C ARG A 28 -10.66 -4.48 1.94
N SER A 29 -9.91 -4.08 0.92
CA SER A 29 -8.62 -3.42 1.05
C SER A 29 -8.66 -2.01 0.50
N SER A 30 -7.71 -1.18 0.92
CA SER A 30 -7.58 0.20 0.48
C SER A 30 -6.12 0.58 0.27
N LEU A 31 -5.82 1.16 -0.89
CA LEU A 31 -4.54 1.78 -1.21
C LEU A 31 -4.82 3.22 -1.63
N VAL A 32 -4.38 4.18 -0.80
CA VAL A 32 -4.62 5.62 -1.04
C VAL A 32 -3.33 6.40 -0.89
N VAL A 33 -3.00 7.21 -1.88
CA VAL A 33 -1.87 8.15 -1.83
C VAL A 33 -2.40 9.54 -1.53
N GLN A 34 -1.88 10.17 -0.47
CA GLN A 34 -2.05 11.61 -0.22
C GLN A 34 -0.96 12.38 -0.96
N ILE A 35 -1.38 13.41 -1.70
CA ILE A 35 -0.55 14.40 -2.35
C ILE A 35 -0.80 15.74 -1.66
N PHE A 36 0.25 16.32 -1.12
CA PHE A 36 0.15 17.55 -0.33
C PHE A 36 0.44 18.77 -1.20
N ARG A 37 -0.34 19.84 -1.03
CA ARG A 37 0.01 21.15 -1.60
C ARG A 37 1.27 21.71 -0.95
N ASP A 38 2.06 22.42 -1.70
CA ASP A 38 3.15 23.23 -1.16
C ASP A 38 2.56 24.55 -0.59
N ARG A 39 2.47 24.60 0.75
CA ARG A 39 1.84 25.75 1.44
C ARG A 39 2.64 27.05 1.35
N VAL A 40 3.92 26.97 0.98
CA VAL A 40 4.80 28.13 0.85
C VAL A 40 4.73 28.68 -0.58
N ALA A 41 4.85 27.81 -1.59
CA ALA A 41 4.87 28.17 -2.99
C ALA A 41 3.49 28.04 -3.67
N GLY A 42 2.61 27.14 -3.18
CA GLY A 42 1.30 26.83 -3.77
C GLY A 42 0.11 27.32 -2.95
N LYS A 43 -0.12 28.64 -2.90
CA LYS A 43 -1.19 29.24 -2.08
C LYS A 43 -2.61 28.87 -2.54
N LEU A 44 -2.81 28.63 -3.84
CA LEU A 44 -4.11 28.35 -4.45
C LEU A 44 -4.43 26.85 -4.55
N GLY A 45 -3.44 25.97 -4.30
CA GLY A 45 -3.63 24.52 -4.36
C GLY A 45 -4.38 23.96 -3.14
N HIS A 46 -4.79 22.71 -3.24
CA HIS A 46 -5.35 21.92 -2.14
C HIS A 46 -4.71 20.53 -2.11
N ASP A 47 -4.87 19.83 -1.00
CA ASP A 47 -4.38 18.46 -0.86
C ASP A 47 -5.31 17.50 -1.63
N HIS A 48 -4.73 16.46 -2.23
CA HIS A 48 -5.45 15.47 -3.00
C HIS A 48 -5.29 14.08 -2.40
N VAL A 49 -6.23 13.20 -2.70
CA VAL A 49 -6.15 11.76 -2.47
C VAL A 49 -6.28 11.02 -3.79
N VAL A 50 -5.44 10.01 -3.99
CA VAL A 50 -5.46 9.14 -5.17
C VAL A 50 -5.70 7.72 -4.69
N GLN A 51 -6.81 7.13 -5.08
CA GLN A 51 -7.20 5.78 -4.72
C GLN A 51 -6.92 4.81 -5.86
N ALA A 52 -6.34 3.65 -5.54
CA ALA A 52 -6.28 2.52 -6.46
C ALA A 52 -7.61 1.75 -6.40
N THR A 53 -8.28 1.59 -7.55
CA THR A 53 -9.54 0.84 -7.64
C THR A 53 -9.36 -0.57 -8.19
N THR A 54 -8.27 -0.82 -8.92
CA THR A 54 -7.90 -2.14 -9.41
C THR A 54 -6.46 -2.46 -9.02
N PHE A 55 -6.31 -3.43 -8.15
CA PHE A 55 -5.02 -3.93 -7.71
C PHE A 55 -5.14 -5.39 -7.30
N SER A 56 -4.01 -6.06 -7.22
CA SER A 56 -3.87 -7.42 -6.72
C SER A 56 -2.66 -7.52 -5.80
N GLY A 57 -2.61 -8.56 -4.99
CA GLY A 57 -1.46 -8.83 -4.15
C GLY A 57 -1.49 -10.24 -3.61
N ARG A 58 -0.31 -10.73 -3.25
CA ARG A 58 -0.09 -12.01 -2.58
C ARG A 58 0.79 -11.79 -1.36
N VAL A 59 0.46 -12.45 -0.27
CA VAL A 59 1.23 -12.48 0.97
C VAL A 59 1.54 -13.94 1.28
N THR A 60 2.81 -14.26 1.50
CA THR A 60 3.19 -15.49 2.17
C THR A 60 3.55 -15.13 3.59
N TYR A 61 2.90 -15.72 4.57
CA TYR A 61 3.09 -15.38 5.97
C TYR A 61 3.40 -16.61 6.80
N ASP A 62 4.51 -16.55 7.54
CA ASP A 62 4.89 -17.57 8.52
C ASP A 62 5.06 -16.90 9.89
N PRO A 63 4.13 -17.09 10.82
CA PRO A 63 4.22 -16.48 12.16
C PRO A 63 5.37 -17.05 12.99
N SER A 64 5.84 -18.27 12.68
CA SER A 64 6.96 -18.92 13.37
C SER A 64 8.32 -18.51 12.82
N ALA A 65 8.37 -18.12 11.55
CA ALA A 65 9.55 -17.66 10.85
C ALA A 65 9.25 -16.41 9.99
N PRO A 66 8.93 -15.25 10.61
CA PRO A 66 8.48 -14.06 9.89
C PRO A 66 9.44 -13.54 8.81
N THR A 67 10.73 -13.85 8.96
CA THR A 67 11.76 -13.50 7.96
C THR A 67 11.62 -14.27 6.65
N LEU A 68 10.86 -15.38 6.63
CA LEU A 68 10.52 -16.13 5.42
C LEU A 68 9.23 -15.61 4.76
N SER A 69 8.55 -14.67 5.40
CA SER A 69 7.36 -14.04 4.83
C SER A 69 7.71 -13.15 3.64
N SER A 70 6.77 -13.01 2.72
CA SER A 70 6.93 -12.16 1.54
C SER A 70 5.62 -11.48 1.16
N VAL A 71 5.74 -10.34 0.47
CA VAL A 71 4.59 -9.62 -0.08
C VAL A 71 4.91 -9.12 -1.49
N ALA A 72 3.95 -9.30 -2.40
CA ALA A 72 3.98 -8.71 -3.73
C ALA A 72 2.62 -8.06 -4.02
N ALA A 73 2.64 -6.91 -4.69
CA ALA A 73 1.42 -6.21 -5.09
C ALA A 73 1.61 -5.52 -6.45
N GLU A 74 0.51 -5.42 -7.18
CA GLU A 74 0.43 -4.72 -8.45
C GLU A 74 -0.83 -3.85 -8.50
N VAL A 75 -0.69 -2.62 -8.98
CA VAL A 75 -1.77 -1.63 -9.14
C VAL A 75 -1.87 -1.26 -10.62
N GLN A 76 -3.09 -1.26 -11.18
CA GLN A 76 -3.37 -0.82 -12.55
C GLN A 76 -3.48 0.71 -12.58
N THR A 77 -2.52 1.39 -13.20
CA THR A 77 -2.42 2.86 -13.18
C THR A 77 -3.58 3.57 -13.87
N ALA A 78 -4.15 2.96 -14.91
CA ALA A 78 -5.30 3.52 -15.63
C ALA A 78 -6.56 3.65 -14.76
N THR A 79 -6.66 2.84 -13.70
CA THR A 79 -7.84 2.78 -12.81
C THR A 79 -7.71 3.65 -11.56
N LEU A 80 -6.62 4.39 -11.43
CA LEU A 80 -6.45 5.37 -10.35
C LEU A 80 -7.52 6.45 -10.41
N LYS A 81 -8.13 6.76 -9.27
CA LYS A 81 -9.17 7.78 -9.08
C LYS A 81 -8.66 8.88 -8.16
N VAL A 82 -8.95 10.12 -8.53
CA VAL A 82 -8.56 11.31 -7.76
C VAL A 82 -9.78 11.85 -7.03
N ASP A 83 -9.57 12.24 -5.79
CA ASP A 83 -10.52 13.03 -4.99
C ASP A 83 -11.95 12.47 -4.93
N ASP A 84 -12.06 11.13 -4.84
CA ASP A 84 -13.33 10.51 -4.48
C ASP A 84 -13.86 11.10 -3.17
N ALA A 85 -15.15 11.47 -3.14
CA ALA A 85 -15.73 12.23 -2.03
C ALA A 85 -15.68 11.49 -0.69
N GLU A 86 -15.87 10.16 -0.69
CA GLU A 86 -15.79 9.35 0.52
C GLU A 86 -14.34 9.25 1.00
N THR A 87 -13.41 9.01 0.08
CA THR A 87 -11.99 8.95 0.37
C THR A 87 -11.50 10.29 0.94
N ARG A 88 -11.88 11.42 0.36
CA ARG A 88 -11.53 12.75 0.90
C ARG A 88 -12.02 12.93 2.34
N ARG A 89 -13.29 12.59 2.62
CA ARG A 89 -13.84 12.68 3.99
C ARG A 89 -13.06 11.80 4.97
N ARG A 90 -12.72 10.57 4.59
CA ARG A 90 -11.93 9.65 5.41
C ARG A 90 -10.55 10.21 5.77
N PHE A 91 -9.97 11.01 4.88
CA PHE A 91 -8.67 11.67 5.10
C PHE A 91 -8.78 13.11 5.66
N GLY A 92 -9.98 13.54 6.06
CA GLY A 92 -10.19 14.86 6.67
C GLY A 92 -9.92 16.03 5.71
N LEU A 93 -10.04 15.82 4.40
CA LEU A 93 -9.85 16.87 3.40
C LEU A 93 -11.14 17.66 3.23
N GLU A 94 -11.10 18.93 3.64
CA GLU A 94 -12.22 19.84 3.48
C GLU A 94 -12.44 20.25 2.01
N GLY A 95 -13.69 20.58 1.69
CA GLY A 95 -14.09 20.98 0.34
C GLY A 95 -14.03 19.81 -0.65
N GLN A 96 -14.91 19.87 -1.64
CA GLN A 96 -14.93 18.92 -2.75
C GLN A 96 -14.64 19.69 -4.03
N PRO A 97 -13.59 19.36 -4.80
CA PRO A 97 -13.38 19.91 -6.13
C PRO A 97 -14.60 19.62 -7.02
N SER A 98 -14.88 20.50 -7.97
CA SER A 98 -15.95 20.24 -8.94
C SER A 98 -15.65 18.98 -9.76
N ALA A 99 -16.69 18.33 -10.32
CA ALA A 99 -16.50 17.17 -11.18
C ALA A 99 -15.57 17.46 -12.39
N GLY A 100 -15.63 18.69 -12.90
CA GLY A 100 -14.75 19.16 -13.97
C GLY A 100 -13.29 19.25 -13.52
N ASP A 101 -13.04 19.81 -12.33
CA ASP A 101 -11.68 19.89 -11.76
C ASP A 101 -11.11 18.49 -11.49
N VAL A 102 -11.92 17.58 -10.91
CA VAL A 102 -11.51 16.20 -10.65
C VAL A 102 -11.10 15.50 -11.95
N ALA A 103 -11.91 15.64 -13.02
CA ALA A 103 -11.60 15.04 -14.31
C ALA A 103 -10.29 15.60 -14.92
N GLU A 104 -10.07 16.92 -14.79
CA GLU A 104 -8.84 17.59 -15.27
C GLU A 104 -7.61 17.12 -14.47
N ILE A 105 -7.71 17.05 -13.15
CA ILE A 105 -6.64 16.58 -12.27
C ILE A 105 -6.29 15.11 -12.59
N GLU A 106 -7.32 14.25 -12.75
CA GLU A 106 -7.13 12.84 -13.10
C GLU A 106 -6.47 12.69 -14.47
N ARG A 107 -6.90 13.45 -15.47
CA ARG A 107 -6.29 13.48 -16.80
C ARG A 107 -4.83 13.92 -16.74
N THR A 108 -4.53 14.97 -15.98
CA THR A 108 -3.17 15.49 -15.79
C THR A 108 -2.29 14.47 -15.08
N MET A 109 -2.77 13.85 -14.00
CA MET A 109 -2.06 12.79 -13.27
C MET A 109 -1.69 11.60 -14.17
N LYS A 110 -2.60 11.22 -15.07
CA LYS A 110 -2.39 10.09 -15.99
C LYS A 110 -1.51 10.41 -17.20
N ALA A 111 -1.30 11.69 -17.51
CA ALA A 111 -0.54 12.14 -18.66
C ALA A 111 0.94 11.74 -18.61
N GLU A 112 1.62 11.76 -19.76
CA GLU A 112 3.03 11.35 -19.94
C GLU A 112 3.99 12.12 -19.01
N GLY A 113 3.74 13.41 -18.77
CA GLY A 113 4.55 14.24 -17.88
C GLY A 113 4.43 13.90 -16.39
N GLN A 114 3.42 13.13 -16.01
CA GLN A 114 3.17 12.66 -14.65
C GLN A 114 3.31 11.12 -14.61
N LEU A 115 2.26 10.36 -14.37
CA LEU A 115 2.36 8.89 -14.27
C LEU A 115 2.62 8.19 -15.62
N GLY A 116 2.24 8.81 -16.76
CA GLY A 116 2.44 8.25 -18.10
C GLY A 116 1.78 6.88 -18.26
N VAL A 117 0.49 6.75 -17.85
CA VAL A 117 -0.19 5.46 -17.68
C VAL A 117 -0.27 4.63 -18.96
N ALA A 118 -0.26 5.25 -20.14
CA ALA A 118 -0.23 4.55 -21.42
C ALA A 118 1.07 3.78 -21.63
N ARG A 119 2.18 4.28 -21.10
CA ARG A 119 3.51 3.68 -21.20
C ARG A 119 3.86 2.82 -19.99
N PHE A 120 3.33 3.17 -18.82
CA PHE A 120 3.59 2.52 -17.55
C PHE A 120 2.27 2.06 -16.92
N PRO A 121 1.69 0.96 -17.42
CA PRO A 121 0.34 0.53 -17.04
C PRO A 121 0.24 0.03 -15.60
N THR A 122 1.37 -0.31 -14.96
CA THR A 122 1.38 -0.85 -13.61
C THR A 122 2.36 -0.14 -12.68
N ILE A 123 2.00 -0.13 -11.39
CA ILE A 123 2.90 0.14 -10.26
C ILE A 123 3.05 -1.19 -9.52
N THR A 124 4.28 -1.58 -9.19
CA THR A 124 4.54 -2.87 -8.53
C THR A 124 5.34 -2.68 -7.25
N PHE A 125 5.08 -3.54 -6.28
CA PHE A 125 5.90 -3.69 -5.08
C PHE A 125 6.25 -5.16 -4.86
N THR A 126 7.49 -5.42 -4.44
CA THR A 126 7.94 -6.75 -4.00
C THR A 126 8.84 -6.58 -2.77
N SER A 127 8.50 -7.24 -1.69
CA SER A 127 9.35 -7.24 -0.49
C SER A 127 10.68 -7.95 -0.75
N THR A 128 11.73 -7.48 -0.09
CA THR A 128 13.06 -8.13 -0.08
C THR A 128 13.38 -8.70 1.29
N THR A 129 12.87 -8.06 2.33
CA THR A 129 13.09 -8.47 3.72
C THR A 129 11.91 -8.05 4.57
N ILE A 130 11.48 -8.94 5.46
CA ILE A 130 10.49 -8.65 6.49
C ILE A 130 11.11 -9.00 7.83
N THR A 131 11.27 -8.00 8.70
CA THR A 131 11.93 -8.13 10.01
C THR A 131 10.93 -7.81 11.11
N PRO A 132 10.71 -8.72 12.10
CA PRO A 132 9.88 -8.42 13.25
C PRO A 132 10.53 -7.33 14.12
N GLU A 133 9.76 -6.32 14.53
CA GLU A 133 10.19 -5.27 15.47
C GLU A 133 9.59 -5.45 16.86
N LYS A 134 8.33 -5.85 16.91
CA LYS A 134 7.53 -6.10 18.12
C LYS A 134 6.48 -7.15 17.76
N PRO A 135 5.75 -7.72 18.72
CA PRO A 135 4.56 -8.49 18.41
C PRO A 135 3.66 -7.72 17.44
N ASP A 136 3.23 -8.39 16.38
CA ASP A 136 2.33 -7.86 15.35
C ASP A 136 2.84 -6.63 14.57
N ARG A 137 4.10 -6.26 14.74
CA ARG A 137 4.73 -5.15 14.03
C ARG A 137 6.02 -5.58 13.33
N TYR A 138 6.10 -5.27 12.06
CA TYR A 138 7.18 -5.66 11.16
C TYR A 138 7.75 -4.45 10.43
N ARG A 139 9.03 -4.51 10.12
CA ARG A 139 9.69 -3.63 9.16
C ARG A 139 9.73 -4.35 7.82
N VAL A 140 9.11 -3.75 6.83
CA VAL A 140 9.06 -4.29 5.47
C VAL A 140 10.00 -3.47 4.59
N ALA A 141 11.05 -4.10 4.08
CA ALA A 141 11.89 -3.54 3.03
C ALA A 141 11.52 -4.18 1.69
N GLY A 142 11.60 -3.42 0.61
CA GLY A 142 11.23 -3.92 -0.71
C GLY A 142 11.59 -2.98 -1.84
N ARG A 143 11.15 -3.36 -3.04
CA ARG A 143 11.32 -2.62 -4.28
C ARG A 143 9.97 -2.11 -4.76
N LEU A 144 9.84 -0.78 -4.82
CA LEU A 144 8.69 -0.11 -5.41
C LEU A 144 9.07 0.37 -6.81
N THR A 145 8.27 0.03 -7.80
CA THR A 145 8.45 0.46 -9.19
C THR A 145 7.28 1.36 -9.60
N ILE A 146 7.58 2.59 -9.96
CA ILE A 146 6.64 3.57 -10.53
C ILE A 146 7.27 4.10 -11.82
N ARG A 147 6.52 4.20 -12.91
CA ARG A 147 7.01 4.65 -14.23
C ARG A 147 8.24 3.87 -14.74
N GLY A 148 8.33 2.59 -14.45
CA GLY A 148 9.47 1.75 -14.82
C GLY A 148 10.75 2.03 -14.01
N ILE A 149 10.71 2.97 -13.06
CA ILE A 149 11.84 3.26 -12.17
C ILE A 149 11.62 2.55 -10.84
N THR A 150 12.59 1.71 -10.47
CA THR A 150 12.57 0.96 -9.21
C THR A 150 13.40 1.67 -8.14
N ARG A 151 12.83 1.76 -6.93
CA ARG A 151 13.51 2.27 -5.74
C ARG A 151 13.37 1.29 -4.58
N ALA A 152 14.42 1.18 -3.79
CA ALA A 152 14.34 0.54 -2.49
C ALA A 152 13.51 1.43 -1.56
N VAL A 153 12.57 0.82 -0.86
CA VAL A 153 11.71 1.48 0.14
C VAL A 153 11.64 0.63 1.39
N GLU A 154 11.38 1.28 2.52
CA GLU A 154 11.21 0.61 3.80
C GLU A 154 10.12 1.31 4.60
N PHE A 155 9.27 0.53 5.27
CA PHE A 155 8.18 1.07 6.07
C PHE A 155 7.77 0.10 7.19
N PRO A 156 7.23 0.60 8.30
CA PRO A 156 6.62 -0.23 9.33
C PRO A 156 5.24 -0.71 8.89
N ALA A 157 4.90 -1.94 9.21
CA ALA A 157 3.58 -2.54 9.01
C ALA A 157 3.09 -3.17 10.31
N ASN A 158 1.80 -2.99 10.61
CA ASN A 158 1.13 -3.76 11.65
C ASN A 158 0.35 -4.88 10.98
N VAL A 159 0.44 -6.08 11.53
CA VAL A 159 -0.20 -7.29 11.01
C VAL A 159 -1.11 -7.87 12.08
N ALA A 160 -2.27 -8.36 11.70
CA ALA A 160 -3.17 -9.09 12.58
C ALA A 160 -3.75 -10.29 11.82
N MET A 161 -3.88 -11.42 12.52
CA MET A 161 -4.57 -12.60 12.02
C MET A 161 -5.89 -12.75 12.76
N ASP A 162 -7.00 -12.85 12.01
CA ASP A 162 -8.33 -13.11 12.55
C ASP A 162 -8.97 -14.26 11.78
N ARG A 163 -9.08 -15.45 12.39
CA ARG A 163 -9.71 -16.65 11.81
C ARG A 163 -9.24 -16.93 10.38
N ASN A 164 -7.94 -17.00 10.16
CA ASN A 164 -7.31 -17.17 8.85
C ASN A 164 -7.46 -16.01 7.87
N VAL A 165 -7.89 -14.83 8.32
CA VAL A 165 -7.86 -13.61 7.53
C VAL A 165 -6.63 -12.82 7.92
N PHE A 166 -5.74 -12.58 6.97
CA PHE A 166 -4.57 -11.73 7.15
C PHE A 166 -4.99 -10.26 6.99
N ARG A 167 -4.60 -9.41 7.93
CA ARG A 167 -4.78 -7.96 7.87
C ARG A 167 -3.46 -7.27 8.05
N ALA A 168 -3.20 -6.24 7.26
CA ALA A 168 -2.01 -5.41 7.42
C ALA A 168 -2.34 -3.94 7.19
N THR A 169 -1.82 -3.08 8.07
CA THR A 169 -1.87 -1.63 7.88
C THR A 169 -0.44 -1.08 7.84
N ALA A 170 -0.19 -0.16 6.91
CA ALA A 170 1.11 0.47 6.77
C ALA A 170 0.99 1.87 6.17
N THR A 171 2.04 2.66 6.34
CA THR A 171 2.19 3.96 5.68
C THR A 171 3.61 4.06 5.13
N LEU A 172 3.72 4.40 3.85
CA LEU A 172 4.99 4.65 3.17
C LEU A 172 5.03 6.10 2.69
N THR A 173 6.05 6.83 3.09
CA THR A 173 6.36 8.16 2.53
C THR A 173 7.43 8.01 1.44
N PHE A 174 7.23 8.65 0.30
CA PHE A 174 8.18 8.62 -0.81
C PHE A 174 8.21 9.97 -1.55
N MET A 175 9.28 10.19 -2.31
CA MET A 175 9.44 11.39 -3.14
C MET A 175 9.02 11.08 -4.57
N GLN A 176 8.13 11.87 -5.14
CA GLN A 176 7.65 11.72 -6.52
C GLN A 176 8.81 11.84 -7.53
N SER A 177 9.72 12.79 -7.30
CA SER A 177 10.91 13.00 -8.15
C SER A 177 11.85 11.80 -8.20
N ALA A 178 11.88 10.95 -7.16
CA ALA A 178 12.65 9.71 -7.16
C ALA A 178 12.22 8.74 -8.26
N PHE A 179 11.00 8.87 -8.77
CA PHE A 179 10.42 8.05 -9.84
C PHE A 179 10.37 8.78 -11.20
N GLY A 180 11.19 9.83 -11.37
CA GLY A 180 11.47 10.45 -12.66
C GLY A 180 10.38 11.41 -13.17
N TYR A 181 9.48 11.88 -12.31
CA TYR A 181 8.54 12.94 -12.66
C TYR A 181 8.56 14.07 -11.62
N LYS A 182 8.31 15.28 -12.09
CA LYS A 182 8.28 16.45 -11.22
C LYS A 182 6.89 16.59 -10.58
N PRO A 183 6.81 16.95 -9.29
CA PRO A 183 5.54 17.33 -8.67
C PRO A 183 4.81 18.37 -9.51
N TYR A 184 3.49 18.22 -9.61
CA TYR A 184 2.69 19.13 -10.41
C TYR A 184 2.86 20.60 -9.97
N SER A 185 3.00 21.48 -10.96
CA SER A 185 3.07 22.92 -10.74
C SER A 185 2.42 23.65 -11.92
N ALA A 186 1.63 24.66 -11.63
CA ALA A 186 0.95 25.52 -12.60
C ALA A 186 0.91 26.98 -12.13
N LEU A 187 0.47 27.89 -13.02
CA LEU A 187 0.32 29.32 -12.74
C LEU A 187 1.59 29.93 -12.12
N LEU A 188 2.75 29.67 -12.74
CA LEU A 188 4.07 30.14 -12.26
C LEU A 188 4.37 29.73 -10.81
N GLY A 189 3.85 28.57 -10.39
CA GLY A 189 4.07 28.03 -9.05
C GLY A 189 2.99 28.39 -8.03
N ALA A 190 1.98 29.19 -8.39
CA ALA A 190 0.86 29.49 -7.49
C ALA A 190 0.01 28.26 -7.14
N ILE A 191 0.01 27.25 -8.01
CA ILE A 191 -0.47 25.88 -7.73
C ILE A 191 0.75 24.98 -7.78
N LYS A 192 1.08 24.33 -6.66
CA LYS A 192 2.23 23.45 -6.57
C LYS A 192 2.02 22.36 -5.53
N ASN A 193 2.35 21.13 -5.89
CA ASN A 193 2.40 20.02 -4.97
C ASN A 193 3.79 19.88 -4.35
N LYS A 194 3.86 19.37 -3.13
CA LYS A 194 5.11 18.90 -2.52
C LYS A 194 5.64 17.69 -3.29
N ASP A 195 6.95 17.48 -3.21
CA ASP A 195 7.56 16.28 -3.74
C ASP A 195 7.21 15.04 -2.91
N GLU A 196 7.05 15.21 -1.60
CA GLU A 196 6.60 14.16 -0.69
C GLU A 196 5.17 13.72 -1.01
N ALA A 197 4.99 12.40 -1.14
CA ALA A 197 3.71 11.73 -1.21
C ALA A 197 3.65 10.66 -0.13
N ARG A 198 2.43 10.32 0.34
CA ARG A 198 2.23 9.35 1.41
C ARG A 198 1.21 8.31 1.01
N LEU A 199 1.65 7.05 0.86
CA LEU A 199 0.79 5.90 0.60
C LEU A 199 0.30 5.32 1.91
N HIS A 200 -1.01 5.25 2.08
CA HIS A 200 -1.71 4.54 3.14
C HIS A 200 -2.22 3.20 2.62
N MET A 201 -1.92 2.16 3.35
CA MET A 201 -2.27 0.77 3.01
C MET A 201 -3.10 0.19 4.14
N ASP A 202 -4.27 -0.36 3.79
CA ASP A 202 -5.12 -1.17 4.65
C ASP A 202 -5.50 -2.41 3.83
N LEU A 203 -4.86 -3.52 4.13
CA LEU A 203 -4.94 -4.74 3.34
C LEU A 203 -5.66 -5.84 4.12
N VAL A 204 -6.57 -6.50 3.44
CA VAL A 204 -7.19 -7.74 3.87
C VAL A 204 -6.85 -8.81 2.86
N ALA A 205 -6.32 -9.93 3.32
CA ALA A 205 -6.01 -11.06 2.44
C ALA A 205 -6.62 -12.35 3.02
N VAL A 206 -7.06 -13.23 2.13
CA VAL A 206 -7.70 -14.50 2.45
C VAL A 206 -6.83 -15.65 1.97
N PRO A 207 -6.89 -16.84 2.58
CA PRO A 207 -6.14 -18.02 2.11
C PRO A 207 -6.39 -18.30 0.62
N GLU A 208 -5.33 -18.75 -0.07
CA GLU A 208 -5.41 -19.21 -1.47
C GLU A 208 -5.96 -20.60 -1.61
#